data_a748c903b6f7599ff755b62caadbc9c4
#
_entry.id   a748c903b6f7599ff755b62caadbc9c4
#
_cell.length_a   1.000
_cell.length_b   1.000
_cell.length_c   1.000
_cell.angle_alpha   90.00
_cell.angle_beta   90.00
_cell.angle_gamma   90.00
#
_symmetry.space_group_name_H-M   'P 1'
#
loop_
_entity.id
_entity.type
_entity.pdbx_description
1 polymer ?
#
loop_
_entity_poly.entity_id
_entity_poly.type
_entity_poly.pdbx_seq_one_letter_code
_entity_poly.pdbx_strand_id
1 'polypeptide(L)'
;LIWFGFGIMPKILIVLTVCIFPCILSFLDGLDNIDNELINLMKTMKANEIQIFFKLKLPASLQSLLSGLKISAVYSIMGAVIGEWLGAEKGLGIYMTRAISSFRTDALFASIFLIIILSLAVFKATEYAEKKLIPWKNNKI
;
A
#
# COMPACT_ATOMS: atom_id res chain seq x y z
N LEU A 1 -13.33 6.34 -16.53
CA LEU A 1 -14.08 7.56 -16.84
C LEU A 1 -15.21 7.30 -17.81
N ILE A 2 -14.96 6.63 -18.94
CA ILE A 2 -15.96 6.36 -19.98
C ILE A 2 -17.14 5.55 -19.45
N TRP A 3 -16.92 4.59 -18.56
CA TRP A 3 -17.94 3.70 -18.02
C TRP A 3 -18.60 4.23 -16.74
N PHE A 4 -17.89 4.99 -15.92
CA PHE A 4 -18.34 5.42 -14.59
C PHE A 4 -18.61 6.93 -14.50
N GLY A 5 -18.41 7.68 -15.62
CA GLY A 5 -18.61 9.13 -15.65
C GLY A 5 -17.65 9.92 -14.76
N PHE A 6 -17.96 11.20 -14.58
CA PHE A 6 -17.24 12.11 -13.66
C PHE A 6 -17.85 12.00 -12.27
N GLY A 7 -17.16 11.34 -11.34
CA GLY A 7 -17.66 11.15 -9.98
C GLY A 7 -16.60 10.64 -9.02
N ILE A 8 -17.02 10.21 -7.83
CA ILE A 8 -16.13 9.65 -6.81
C ILE A 8 -15.71 8.22 -7.16
N MET A 9 -16.57 7.46 -7.87
CA MET A 9 -16.32 6.06 -8.23
C MET A 9 -15.01 5.82 -9.01
N PRO A 10 -14.73 6.53 -10.12
CA PRO A 10 -13.48 6.31 -10.85
C PRO A 10 -12.24 6.65 -10.01
N LYS A 11 -12.32 7.63 -9.10
CA LYS A 11 -11.21 7.98 -8.19
C LYS A 11 -10.91 6.85 -7.21
N ILE A 12 -11.94 6.24 -6.63
CA ILE A 12 -11.80 5.09 -5.74
C ILE A 12 -11.15 3.91 -6.49
N LEU A 13 -11.58 3.64 -7.73
CA LEU A 13 -11.02 2.56 -8.55
C LEU A 13 -9.53 2.79 -8.86
N ILE A 14 -9.12 4.02 -9.15
CA ILE A 14 -7.71 4.35 -9.38
C ILE A 14 -6.89 4.11 -8.11
N VAL A 15 -7.35 4.61 -6.96
CA VAL A 15 -6.67 4.40 -5.68
C VAL A 15 -6.56 2.91 -5.37
N LEU A 16 -7.64 2.15 -5.53
CA LEU A 16 -7.64 0.69 -5.31
C LEU A 16 -6.64 -0.01 -6.23
N THR A 17 -6.62 0.32 -7.52
CA THR A 17 -5.69 -0.30 -8.48
C THR A 17 -4.24 -0.03 -8.10
N VAL A 18 -3.92 1.19 -7.73
CA VAL A 18 -2.56 1.59 -7.31
C VAL A 18 -2.16 0.90 -5.99
N CYS A 19 -3.10 0.72 -5.06
CA CYS A 19 -2.83 0.11 -3.75
C CYS A 19 -2.75 -1.41 -3.78
N ILE A 20 -3.47 -2.07 -4.67
CA ILE A 20 -3.49 -3.55 -4.77
C ILE A 20 -2.13 -4.08 -5.20
N PHE A 21 -1.45 -3.42 -6.13
CA PHE A 21 -0.20 -3.90 -6.70
C PHE A 21 0.91 -4.11 -5.64
N PRO A 22 1.28 -3.13 -4.79
CA PRO A 22 2.28 -3.35 -3.74
C PRO A 22 1.86 -4.40 -2.71
N CYS A 23 0.55 -4.52 -2.40
CA CYS A 23 0.04 -5.54 -1.50
C CYS A 23 0.27 -6.95 -2.05
N ILE A 24 -0.08 -7.18 -3.33
CA ILE A 24 0.09 -8.49 -3.98
C ILE A 24 1.56 -8.84 -4.07
N LEU A 25 2.42 -7.92 -4.51
CA LEU A 25 3.86 -8.18 -4.62
C LEU A 25 4.45 -8.55 -3.26
N SER A 26 4.17 -7.78 -2.21
CA SER A 26 4.70 -8.07 -0.87
C SER A 26 4.16 -9.40 -0.32
N PHE A 27 2.95 -9.77 -0.65
CA PHE A 27 2.39 -11.07 -0.25
C PHE A 27 3.09 -12.23 -0.97
N LEU A 28 3.32 -12.11 -2.27
CA LEU A 28 4.05 -13.10 -3.07
C LEU A 28 5.50 -13.24 -2.58
N ASP A 29 6.19 -12.12 -2.38
CA ASP A 29 7.54 -12.13 -1.81
C ASP A 29 7.57 -12.83 -0.45
N GLY A 30 6.54 -12.64 0.37
CA GLY A 30 6.41 -13.31 1.65
C GLY A 30 6.21 -14.82 1.54
N LEU A 31 5.57 -15.28 0.48
CA LEU A 31 5.41 -16.71 0.21
C LEU A 31 6.69 -17.34 -0.34
N ASP A 32 7.44 -16.62 -1.19
CA ASP A 32 8.67 -17.12 -1.82
C ASP A 32 9.85 -17.13 -0.85
N ASN A 33 9.88 -16.24 0.12
CA ASN A 33 10.94 -16.15 1.14
C ASN A 33 10.77 -17.13 2.31
N ILE A 34 9.88 -18.09 2.21
CA ILE A 34 9.73 -19.13 3.24
C ILE A 34 10.84 -20.15 3.11
N ASP A 35 11.48 -20.44 4.25
CA ASP A 35 12.57 -21.40 4.31
C ASP A 35 12.12 -22.80 3.83
N ASN A 36 12.80 -23.29 2.80
CA ASN A 36 12.54 -24.60 2.24
C ASN A 36 12.81 -25.73 3.25
N GLU A 37 13.68 -25.54 4.23
CA GLU A 37 13.92 -26.49 5.30
C GLU A 37 12.67 -26.72 6.15
N LEU A 38 11.94 -25.64 6.48
CA LEU A 38 10.68 -25.73 7.21
C LEU A 38 9.60 -26.44 6.41
N ILE A 39 9.55 -26.22 5.10
CA ILE A 39 8.61 -26.92 4.21
C ILE A 39 8.94 -28.41 4.19
N ASN A 40 10.22 -28.77 4.06
CA ASN A 40 10.68 -30.17 4.04
C ASN A 40 10.44 -30.83 5.39
N LEU A 41 10.65 -30.14 6.50
CA LEU A 41 10.34 -30.64 7.83
C LEU A 41 8.85 -31.00 7.96
N MET A 42 7.95 -30.14 7.50
CA MET A 42 6.51 -30.43 7.52
C MET A 42 6.14 -31.61 6.61
N LYS A 43 6.82 -31.76 5.46
CA LYS A 43 6.64 -32.92 4.57
C LYS A 43 7.10 -34.22 5.22
N THR A 44 8.21 -34.24 5.95
CA THR A 44 8.66 -35.42 6.72
C THR A 44 7.69 -35.80 7.82
N MET A 45 6.98 -34.82 8.38
CA MET A 45 5.89 -35.05 9.35
C MET A 45 4.57 -35.49 8.68
N LYS A 46 4.57 -35.83 7.37
CA LYS A 46 3.40 -36.21 6.57
C LYS A 46 2.29 -35.15 6.53
N ALA A 47 2.64 -33.87 6.65
CA ALA A 47 1.68 -32.78 6.51
C ALA A 47 1.21 -32.67 5.04
N ASN A 48 -0.10 -32.51 4.86
CA ASN A 48 -0.69 -32.30 3.54
C ASN A 48 -0.38 -30.87 3.04
N GLU A 49 -0.36 -30.63 1.72
CA GLU A 49 -0.11 -29.32 1.09
C GLU A 49 -1.01 -28.22 1.67
N ILE A 50 -2.27 -28.52 1.95
CA ILE A 50 -3.23 -27.60 2.59
C ILE A 50 -2.79 -27.25 4.01
N GLN A 51 -2.27 -28.20 4.76
CA GLN A 51 -1.77 -27.95 6.12
C GLN A 51 -0.50 -27.10 6.10
N ILE A 52 0.40 -27.34 5.14
CA ILE A 52 1.60 -26.53 4.94
C ILE A 52 1.20 -25.09 4.59
N PHE A 53 0.23 -24.91 3.72
CA PHE A 53 -0.25 -23.58 3.34
C PHE A 53 -0.82 -22.82 4.54
N PHE A 54 -1.80 -23.37 5.25
CA PHE A 54 -2.49 -22.67 6.33
C PHE A 54 -1.66 -22.54 7.61
N LYS A 55 -0.78 -23.50 7.92
CA LYS A 55 -0.03 -23.52 9.18
C LYS A 55 1.35 -22.86 9.06
N LEU A 56 1.96 -22.85 7.87
CA LEU A 56 3.29 -22.30 7.66
C LEU A 56 3.27 -21.10 6.71
N LYS A 57 2.80 -21.29 5.47
CA LYS A 57 2.92 -20.27 4.41
C LYS A 57 2.09 -19.04 4.70
N LEU A 58 0.83 -19.20 5.05
CA LEU A 58 -0.08 -18.08 5.30
C LEU A 58 0.37 -17.22 6.51
N PRO A 59 0.69 -17.76 7.69
CA PRO A 59 1.13 -16.92 8.81
C PRO A 59 2.51 -16.30 8.59
N ALA A 60 3.41 -16.94 7.86
CA ALA A 60 4.71 -16.37 7.52
C ALA A 60 4.57 -15.20 6.54
N SER A 61 3.72 -15.31 5.52
CA SER A 61 3.49 -14.26 4.53
C SER A 61 2.68 -13.06 5.06
N LEU A 62 1.94 -13.23 6.18
CA LEU A 62 1.21 -12.13 6.81
C LEU A 62 2.10 -10.94 7.20
N GLN A 63 3.34 -11.19 7.62
CA GLN A 63 4.29 -10.12 7.95
C GLN A 63 4.66 -9.30 6.71
N SER A 64 4.89 -9.97 5.59
CA SER A 64 5.20 -9.30 4.30
C SER A 64 3.97 -8.56 3.76
N LEU A 65 2.77 -9.13 3.90
CA LEU A 65 1.52 -8.46 3.54
C LEU A 65 1.35 -7.14 4.31
N LEU A 66 1.62 -7.10 5.61
CA LEU A 66 1.54 -5.88 6.41
C LEU A 66 2.57 -4.83 5.99
N SER A 67 3.76 -5.27 5.58
CA SER A 67 4.75 -4.38 4.96
C SER A 67 4.25 -3.82 3.64
N GLY A 68 3.60 -4.63 2.81
CA GLY A 68 2.92 -4.20 1.59
C GLY A 68 1.79 -3.20 1.84
N LEU A 69 1.00 -3.41 2.89
CA LEU A 69 -0.05 -2.47 3.29
C LEU A 69 0.50 -1.09 3.67
N LYS A 70 1.67 -1.01 4.31
CA LYS A 70 2.32 0.28 4.60
C LYS A 70 2.72 1.02 3.33
N ILE A 71 3.30 0.30 2.38
CA ILE A 71 3.67 0.85 1.08
C ILE A 71 2.40 1.34 0.36
N SER A 72 1.36 0.51 0.30
CA SER A 72 0.07 0.87 -0.30
C SER A 72 -0.57 2.08 0.33
N ALA A 73 -0.46 2.26 1.65
CA ALA A 73 -1.00 3.42 2.35
C ALA A 73 -0.35 4.74 1.88
N VAL A 74 0.94 4.73 1.59
CA VAL A 74 1.63 5.89 0.99
C VAL A 74 1.22 6.08 -0.47
N TYR A 75 1.15 4.99 -1.25
CA TYR A 75 0.70 5.03 -2.64
C TYR A 75 -0.76 5.49 -2.79
N SER A 76 -1.59 5.31 -1.76
CA SER A 76 -2.98 5.78 -1.79
C SER A 76 -3.09 7.28 -1.94
N ILE A 77 -2.18 8.04 -1.34
CA ILE A 77 -2.14 9.51 -1.47
C ILE A 77 -1.77 9.90 -2.91
N MET A 78 -0.78 9.22 -3.49
CA MET A 78 -0.41 9.43 -4.88
C MET A 78 -1.57 9.09 -5.83
N GLY A 79 -2.24 7.96 -5.59
CA GLY A 79 -3.44 7.57 -6.33
C GLY A 79 -4.57 8.56 -6.21
N ALA A 80 -4.77 9.16 -5.04
CA ALA A 80 -5.77 10.21 -4.83
C ALA A 80 -5.45 11.48 -5.65
N VAL A 81 -4.20 11.94 -5.65
CA VAL A 81 -3.74 13.08 -6.45
C VAL A 81 -3.94 12.83 -7.95
N ILE A 82 -3.59 11.64 -8.44
CA ILE A 82 -3.81 11.23 -9.84
C ILE A 82 -5.32 11.20 -10.14
N GLY A 83 -6.12 10.65 -9.22
CA GLY A 83 -7.57 10.60 -9.35
C GLY A 83 -8.22 12.00 -9.40
N GLU A 84 -7.62 12.98 -8.71
CA GLU A 84 -8.06 14.37 -8.78
C GLU A 84 -7.78 15.00 -10.15
N TRP A 85 -6.65 14.70 -10.78
CA TRP A 85 -6.34 15.21 -12.13
C TRP A 85 -7.34 14.74 -13.18
N LEU A 86 -7.99 13.62 -12.97
CA LEU A 86 -8.91 13.01 -13.94
C LEU A 86 -10.38 13.49 -13.82
N GLY A 87 -10.64 14.57 -13.09
CA GLY A 87 -11.99 15.13 -13.07
C GLY A 87 -12.50 15.53 -11.69
N ALA A 88 -11.62 16.06 -10.84
CA ALA A 88 -12.06 16.71 -9.62
C ALA A 88 -12.29 18.20 -9.85
N GLU A 89 -13.23 18.77 -9.11
CA GLU A 89 -13.44 20.23 -9.07
C GLU A 89 -12.56 20.91 -8.01
N LYS A 90 -12.20 20.16 -6.96
CA LYS A 90 -11.42 20.62 -5.81
C LYS A 90 -10.45 19.53 -5.36
N GLY A 91 -9.31 19.92 -4.83
CA GLY A 91 -8.30 19.03 -4.28
C GLY A 91 -6.88 19.56 -4.47
N LEU A 92 -5.92 18.89 -3.81
CA LEU A 92 -4.50 19.26 -3.90
C LEU A 92 -3.94 19.03 -5.31
N GLY A 93 -4.35 17.95 -5.99
CA GLY A 93 -3.95 17.68 -7.36
C GLY A 93 -4.47 18.72 -8.35
N ILE A 94 -5.71 19.19 -8.20
CA ILE A 94 -6.26 20.29 -9.00
C ILE A 94 -5.55 21.59 -8.69
N TYR A 95 -5.22 21.85 -7.42
CA TYR A 95 -4.46 23.04 -7.05
C TYR A 95 -3.07 23.04 -7.72
N MET A 96 -2.39 21.89 -7.76
CA MET A 96 -1.12 21.72 -8.47
C MET A 96 -1.28 22.00 -9.97
N THR A 97 -2.29 21.45 -10.61
CA THR A 97 -2.54 21.68 -12.05
C THR A 97 -2.78 23.17 -12.35
N ARG A 98 -3.55 23.84 -11.52
CA ARG A 98 -3.78 25.30 -11.65
C ARG A 98 -2.50 26.11 -11.42
N ALA A 99 -1.68 25.72 -10.43
CA ALA A 99 -0.39 26.36 -10.17
C ALA A 99 0.56 26.22 -11.36
N ILE A 100 0.61 25.06 -12.00
CA ILE A 100 1.39 24.81 -13.23
C ILE A 100 0.88 25.68 -14.36
N SER A 101 -0.43 25.72 -14.62
CA SER A 101 -1.02 26.50 -15.69
C SER A 101 -0.83 28.02 -15.51
N SER A 102 -0.65 28.47 -14.27
CA SER A 102 -0.43 29.89 -13.92
C SER A 102 1.05 30.22 -13.74
N PHE A 103 1.98 29.31 -14.04
CA PHE A 103 3.43 29.46 -13.84
C PHE A 103 3.82 29.82 -12.39
N ARG A 104 2.97 29.45 -11.41
CA ARG A 104 3.21 29.71 -9.98
C ARG A 104 3.97 28.55 -9.36
N THR A 105 5.29 28.56 -9.56
CA THR A 105 6.19 27.53 -9.03
C THR A 105 6.22 27.48 -7.49
N ASP A 106 6.05 28.62 -6.85
CA ASP A 106 5.91 28.77 -5.39
C ASP A 106 4.75 27.91 -4.83
N ALA A 107 3.59 28.04 -5.44
CA ALA A 107 2.38 27.31 -5.06
C ALA A 107 2.49 25.81 -5.37
N LEU A 108 3.18 25.45 -6.45
CA LEU A 108 3.46 24.06 -6.80
C LEU A 108 4.33 23.38 -5.75
N PHE A 109 5.48 23.99 -5.39
CA PHE A 109 6.36 23.45 -4.35
C PHE A 109 5.69 23.35 -2.98
N ALA A 110 4.88 24.34 -2.60
CA ALA A 110 4.10 24.29 -1.37
C ALA A 110 3.15 23.08 -1.34
N SER A 111 2.50 22.78 -2.47
CA SER A 111 1.60 21.61 -2.59
C SER A 111 2.36 20.29 -2.48
N ILE A 112 3.52 20.17 -3.12
CA ILE A 112 4.37 18.98 -3.05
C ILE A 112 4.82 18.76 -1.60
N PHE A 113 5.25 19.82 -0.92
CA PHE A 113 5.68 19.73 0.48
C PHE A 113 4.54 19.26 1.39
N LEU A 114 3.34 19.74 1.16
CA LEU A 114 2.15 19.33 1.91
C LEU A 114 1.82 17.85 1.66
N ILE A 115 1.91 17.38 0.41
CA ILE A 115 1.71 15.95 0.06
C ILE A 115 2.76 15.08 0.74
N ILE A 116 4.02 15.50 0.79
CA ILE A 116 5.10 14.77 1.48
C ILE A 116 4.78 14.63 2.97
N ILE A 117 4.41 15.72 3.64
CA ILE A 117 4.05 15.68 5.07
C ILE A 117 2.88 14.73 5.30
N LEU A 118 1.86 14.78 4.45
CA LEU A 118 0.68 13.93 4.56
C LEU A 118 1.04 12.45 4.34
N SER A 119 1.91 12.16 3.39
CA SER A 119 2.43 10.80 3.13
C SER A 119 3.24 10.26 4.32
N LEU A 120 4.08 11.09 4.91
CA LEU A 120 4.85 10.71 6.11
C LEU A 120 3.94 10.49 7.32
N ALA A 121 2.89 11.31 7.48
CA ALA A 121 1.92 11.13 8.55
C ALA A 121 1.17 9.80 8.41
N VAL A 122 0.69 9.47 7.21
CA VAL A 122 0.02 8.20 6.93
C VAL A 122 0.98 7.02 7.12
N PHE A 123 2.22 7.13 6.66
CA PHE A 123 3.24 6.09 6.87
C PHE A 123 3.46 5.81 8.37
N LYS A 124 3.66 6.86 9.18
CA LYS A 124 3.83 6.72 10.63
C LYS A 124 2.58 6.15 11.31
N ALA A 125 1.39 6.55 10.87
CA ALA A 125 0.15 6.02 11.41
C ALA A 125 0.00 4.51 11.13
N THR A 126 0.33 4.08 9.92
CA THR A 126 0.31 2.65 9.55
C THR A 126 1.42 1.85 10.25
N GLU A 127 2.60 2.42 10.44
CA GLU A 127 3.68 1.81 11.23
C GLU A 127 3.27 1.62 12.70
N TYR A 128 2.62 2.62 13.27
CA TYR A 128 2.11 2.52 14.65
C TYR A 128 1.01 1.45 14.77
N ALA A 129 0.11 1.38 13.80
CA ALA A 129 -0.92 0.35 13.76
C ALA A 129 -0.32 -1.06 13.64
N GLU A 130 0.71 -1.25 12.79
CA GLU A 130 1.44 -2.54 12.67
C GLU A 130 2.08 -2.96 13.98
N LYS A 131 2.79 -2.04 14.67
CA LYS A 131 3.42 -2.32 15.97
C LYS A 131 2.41 -2.77 17.03
N LYS A 132 1.19 -2.26 16.95
CA LYS A 132 0.10 -2.64 17.86
C LYS A 132 -0.53 -3.99 17.50
N LEU A 133 -0.57 -4.34 16.22
CA LEU A 133 -1.16 -5.59 15.72
C LEU A 133 -0.19 -6.78 15.83
N ILE A 134 1.14 -6.54 15.75
CA ILE A 134 2.15 -7.60 15.79
C ILE A 134 3.21 -7.28 16.87
N PRO A 135 2.89 -7.45 18.15
CA PRO A 135 3.84 -7.19 19.22
C PRO A 135 5.05 -8.16 19.23
N TRP A 136 4.91 -9.36 18.66
CA TRP A 136 5.97 -10.38 18.60
C TRP A 136 7.09 -10.10 17.59
N LYS A 137 6.92 -9.13 16.67
CA LYS A 137 7.97 -8.73 15.72
C LYS A 137 9.14 -8.01 16.40
N ASN A 138 8.87 -7.33 17.52
CA ASN A 138 9.89 -6.54 18.24
C ASN A 138 10.85 -7.40 19.11
N ASN A 139 10.66 -8.72 19.22
CA ASN A 139 11.48 -9.61 20.05
C ASN A 139 12.55 -10.38 19.27
N LYS A 140 12.90 -9.96 18.06
CA LYS A 140 14.13 -10.44 17.41
C LYS A 140 15.26 -9.46 17.75
N ILE A 141 15.94 -9.76 18.88
CA ILE A 141 17.30 -9.32 19.16
C ILE A 141 18.24 -10.13 18.26
#